data_54c18229fca77855e1190a498695a69b
#
_entry.id   54c18229fca77855e1190a498695a69b
#
_cell.length_a   1.000
_cell.length_b   1.000
_cell.length_c   1.000
_cell.angle_alpha   90.00
_cell.angle_beta   90.00
_cell.angle_gamma   90.00
#
_symmetry.space_group_name_H-M   'P 1'
#
loop_
_entity.id
_entity.type
_entity.pdbx_description
1 polymer ?
#
loop_
_entity_poly.entity_id
_entity_poly.type
_entity_poly.pdbx_seq_one_letter_code
_entity_poly.pdbx_strand_id
1 'polypeptide(L)'
;MNGLRPEPVQVQIASLETGEVAPRMTAPVTFNASFTSPADKITANVEGNGNVDLDLRSKILGLPQFRIHASGTAQSSPFDATVQTENFQYVQGVWSGKQLAASVSTTGKKQNTYQLSVEDLSTQNHIVRGRISKLSAVQSLESGTQSLSVSSPFSVDMDKKSYSLDQMQLGYVLAADTAPAIQASLTGTARGNWADQTLQLDTKGKLNDAPLSISLQGSSLESPKIDTQIVAKKIDLTPKEETAPATLSWESIPSEIAVPLIRIAGTATVHATVSIEELSRGALRASAVSSHIALSRDSLTISDFSADLRGGHVTGNLSFDPSGSWVIRAKAAQIAAGDRSAPDSLSGTLNLLLTASGPGDPDQIMTKSLKGDADIELTNGNMPGLGRKALPFTSLSCPVVIHDGIASTGSLKAAGHDFTAKGRAEIDLQTLSVAGAAVVWSALQQKSSPSTLDGSVSRPVWSLIDPMEFLPAEPQPAPKAAAPAAPAALKAAAPAASESVFERWFRELKEWVLSKF
;
A
#
# COMPACT_ATOMS: atom_id res chain seq x y z
N MET A 1 23.76 -10.87 -29.44
CA MET A 1 22.54 -11.17 -28.65
C MET A 1 21.96 -12.44 -29.19
N ASN A 2 22.19 -13.57 -28.51
CA ASN A 2 21.58 -14.84 -28.89
C ASN A 2 20.17 -14.84 -28.29
N GLY A 3 19.15 -14.62 -29.14
CA GLY A 3 17.77 -14.78 -28.77
C GLY A 3 17.51 -16.22 -28.34
N LEU A 4 17.28 -16.44 -27.05
CA LEU A 4 16.77 -17.70 -26.52
C LEU A 4 15.42 -17.93 -27.22
N ARG A 5 15.35 -18.92 -28.10
CA ARG A 5 14.05 -19.40 -28.58
C ARG A 5 13.31 -19.95 -27.36
N PRO A 6 12.03 -19.56 -27.12
CA PRO A 6 11.27 -20.17 -26.05
C PRO A 6 11.26 -21.68 -26.22
N GLU A 7 11.55 -22.41 -25.14
CA GLU A 7 11.47 -23.87 -25.18
C GLU A 7 10.04 -24.27 -25.55
N PRO A 8 9.86 -25.20 -26.48
CA PRO A 8 8.54 -25.55 -26.97
C PRO A 8 7.69 -26.17 -25.87
N VAL A 9 6.45 -25.72 -25.76
CA VAL A 9 5.43 -26.37 -24.97
C VAL A 9 5.17 -27.76 -25.54
N GLN A 10 5.16 -28.78 -24.68
CA GLN A 10 4.88 -30.17 -25.07
C GLN A 10 3.48 -30.55 -24.59
N VAL A 11 2.67 -31.06 -25.52
CA VAL A 11 1.34 -31.63 -25.21
C VAL A 11 1.32 -33.05 -25.75
N GLN A 12 1.08 -34.01 -24.86
CA GLN A 12 0.97 -35.41 -25.22
C GLN A 12 -0.46 -35.89 -24.90
N ILE A 13 -1.21 -36.26 -25.92
CA ILE A 13 -2.55 -36.84 -25.75
C ILE A 13 -2.38 -38.33 -25.48
N ALA A 14 -2.77 -38.80 -24.30
CA ALA A 14 -2.71 -40.20 -23.90
C ALA A 14 -3.91 -41.01 -24.42
N SER A 15 -5.10 -40.38 -24.36
CA SER A 15 -6.33 -40.99 -24.91
C SER A 15 -7.28 -39.90 -25.40
N LEU A 16 -8.03 -40.22 -26.45
CA LEU A 16 -9.14 -39.42 -26.93
C LEU A 16 -10.25 -40.41 -27.36
N GLU A 17 -11.36 -40.38 -26.69
CA GLU A 17 -12.52 -41.19 -26.98
C GLU A 17 -13.67 -40.27 -27.39
N THR A 18 -14.33 -40.61 -28.48
CA THR A 18 -15.52 -39.90 -28.95
C THR A 18 -16.62 -40.90 -29.24
N GLY A 19 -17.84 -40.50 -28.96
CA GLY A 19 -18.98 -41.19 -29.55
C GLY A 19 -19.08 -40.98 -31.08
N GLU A 20 -20.16 -41.48 -31.67
CA GLU A 20 -20.40 -41.24 -33.08
C GLU A 20 -20.55 -39.74 -33.36
N VAL A 21 -19.67 -39.21 -34.24
CA VAL A 21 -19.70 -37.81 -34.63
C VAL A 21 -20.42 -37.69 -35.97
N ALA A 22 -21.62 -37.15 -35.93
CA ALA A 22 -22.39 -36.83 -37.13
C ALA A 22 -22.82 -35.36 -37.12
N PRO A 23 -23.06 -34.74 -38.28
CA PRO A 23 -23.53 -33.37 -38.37
C PRO A 23 -24.80 -33.16 -37.54
N ARG A 24 -24.83 -32.19 -36.66
CA ARG A 24 -25.94 -31.83 -35.75
C ARG A 24 -26.27 -32.89 -34.69
N MET A 25 -25.38 -33.82 -34.43
CA MET A 25 -25.48 -34.75 -33.29
C MET A 25 -24.49 -34.33 -32.18
N THR A 26 -24.97 -34.40 -30.97
CA THR A 26 -24.16 -34.23 -29.77
C THR A 26 -23.38 -35.52 -29.52
N ALA A 27 -22.08 -35.47 -29.56
CA ALA A 27 -21.20 -36.61 -29.27
C ALA A 27 -20.54 -36.43 -27.88
N PRO A 28 -20.54 -37.48 -27.04
CA PRO A 28 -19.70 -37.47 -25.85
C PRO A 28 -18.24 -37.52 -26.24
N VAL A 29 -17.43 -36.73 -25.57
CA VAL A 29 -15.98 -36.68 -25.77
C VAL A 29 -15.30 -36.76 -24.42
N THR A 30 -14.31 -37.65 -24.31
CA THR A 30 -13.38 -37.70 -23.17
C THR A 30 -11.95 -37.71 -23.69
N PHE A 31 -11.06 -37.02 -23.00
CA PHE A 31 -9.64 -37.08 -23.31
C PHE A 31 -8.78 -36.97 -22.07
N ASN A 32 -7.60 -37.56 -22.15
CA ASN A 32 -6.51 -37.41 -21.20
C ASN A 32 -5.25 -36.95 -21.93
N ALA A 33 -4.62 -35.93 -21.39
CA ALA A 33 -3.39 -35.38 -21.95
C ALA A 33 -2.42 -34.98 -20.84
N SER A 34 -1.13 -34.96 -21.15
CA SER A 34 -0.13 -34.32 -20.31
C SER A 34 0.36 -33.05 -20.99
N PHE A 35 0.63 -32.06 -20.18
CA PHE A 35 1.13 -30.74 -20.56
C PHE A 35 2.43 -30.47 -19.86
N THR A 36 3.44 -30.01 -20.56
CA THR A 36 4.74 -29.61 -19.99
C THR A 36 5.22 -28.32 -20.65
N SER A 37 5.46 -27.29 -19.84
CA SER A 37 6.13 -26.05 -20.23
C SER A 37 7.43 -25.91 -19.41
N PRO A 38 8.60 -26.28 -19.96
CA PRO A 38 9.86 -26.19 -19.24
C PRO A 38 10.23 -24.74 -18.90
N ALA A 39 9.95 -23.81 -19.80
CA ALA A 39 10.21 -22.37 -19.59
C ALA A 39 9.47 -21.82 -18.38
N ASP A 40 8.24 -22.25 -18.16
CA ASP A 40 7.40 -21.81 -17.05
C ASP A 40 7.45 -22.74 -15.83
N LYS A 41 8.19 -23.86 -15.94
CA LYS A 41 8.27 -24.94 -14.95
C LYS A 41 6.88 -25.46 -14.57
N ILE A 42 6.01 -25.68 -15.59
CA ILE A 42 4.66 -26.21 -15.41
C ILE A 42 4.63 -27.63 -15.93
N THR A 43 4.10 -28.56 -15.13
CA THR A 43 3.70 -29.90 -15.55
C THR A 43 2.29 -30.16 -15.09
N ALA A 44 1.43 -30.66 -15.97
CA ALA A 44 0.03 -30.93 -15.65
C ALA A 44 -0.49 -32.17 -16.35
N ASN A 45 -1.37 -32.90 -15.68
CA ASN A 45 -2.29 -33.84 -16.28
C ASN A 45 -3.60 -33.11 -16.57
N VAL A 46 -4.13 -33.26 -17.76
CA VAL A 46 -5.35 -32.59 -18.21
C VAL A 46 -6.36 -33.65 -18.63
N GLU A 47 -7.51 -33.60 -18.01
CA GLU A 47 -8.64 -34.48 -18.32
C GLU A 47 -9.80 -33.63 -18.83
N GLY A 48 -10.41 -34.05 -19.90
CA GLY A 48 -11.60 -33.40 -20.45
C GLY A 48 -12.73 -34.39 -20.65
N ASN A 49 -13.93 -33.98 -20.26
CA ASN A 49 -15.13 -34.75 -20.49
C ASN A 49 -16.32 -33.84 -20.80
N GLY A 50 -17.23 -34.31 -21.59
CA GLY A 50 -18.45 -33.60 -21.90
C GLY A 50 -19.07 -33.94 -23.23
N ASN A 51 -19.92 -33.06 -23.70
CA ASN A 51 -20.63 -33.20 -24.95
C ASN A 51 -20.18 -32.13 -25.95
N VAL A 52 -19.98 -32.52 -27.19
CA VAL A 52 -19.56 -31.63 -28.29
C VAL A 52 -20.53 -31.79 -29.46
N ASP A 53 -21.02 -30.66 -29.96
CA ASP A 53 -21.76 -30.56 -31.22
C ASP A 53 -20.80 -29.99 -32.27
N LEU A 54 -20.50 -30.75 -33.29
CA LEU A 54 -19.57 -30.33 -34.34
C LEU A 54 -20.20 -30.46 -35.72
N ASP A 55 -20.35 -29.32 -36.41
CA ASP A 55 -20.70 -29.29 -37.81
C ASP A 55 -19.73 -28.38 -38.58
N LEU A 56 -18.70 -28.96 -39.17
CA LEU A 56 -17.65 -28.22 -39.90
C LEU A 56 -18.18 -27.51 -41.15
N ARG A 57 -19.24 -28.04 -41.79
CA ARG A 57 -19.84 -27.41 -42.98
C ARG A 57 -20.59 -26.14 -42.65
N SER A 58 -21.35 -26.16 -41.55
CA SER A 58 -22.10 -25.03 -41.07
C SER A 58 -21.28 -24.14 -40.09
N LYS A 59 -20.01 -24.49 -39.86
CA LYS A 59 -19.13 -23.80 -38.88
C LYS A 59 -19.77 -23.69 -37.52
N ILE A 60 -20.30 -24.80 -37.00
CA ILE A 60 -20.92 -24.89 -35.67
C ILE A 60 -19.97 -25.70 -34.78
N LEU A 61 -19.67 -25.14 -33.59
CA LEU A 61 -19.05 -25.82 -32.47
C LEU A 61 -19.91 -25.53 -31.24
N GLY A 62 -20.51 -26.56 -30.66
CA GLY A 62 -21.26 -26.48 -29.42
C GLY A 62 -20.56 -27.26 -28.31
N LEU A 63 -20.59 -26.72 -27.12
CA LEU A 63 -20.14 -27.36 -25.89
C LEU A 63 -21.28 -27.25 -24.87
N PRO A 64 -22.35 -28.07 -25.02
CA PRO A 64 -23.53 -27.98 -24.16
C PRO A 64 -23.22 -28.15 -22.69
N GLN A 65 -22.36 -29.12 -22.39
CA GLN A 65 -21.77 -29.37 -21.08
C GLN A 65 -20.38 -29.94 -21.32
N PHE A 66 -19.37 -29.16 -20.99
CA PHE A 66 -17.99 -29.60 -21.15
C PHE A 66 -17.17 -29.19 -19.94
N ARG A 67 -16.33 -30.09 -19.44
CA ARG A 67 -15.46 -29.85 -18.32
C ARG A 67 -14.03 -30.25 -18.67
N ILE A 68 -13.10 -29.38 -18.34
CA ILE A 68 -11.66 -29.64 -18.35
C ILE A 68 -11.16 -29.54 -16.91
N HIS A 69 -10.43 -30.54 -16.47
CA HIS A 69 -9.72 -30.54 -15.20
C HIS A 69 -8.23 -30.69 -15.47
N ALA A 70 -7.41 -29.86 -14.84
CA ALA A 70 -5.97 -29.92 -14.92
C ALA A 70 -5.37 -29.92 -13.52
N SER A 71 -4.51 -30.88 -13.23
CA SER A 71 -3.78 -30.95 -11.95
C SER A 71 -2.29 -31.17 -12.19
N GLY A 72 -1.45 -30.55 -11.37
CA GLY A 72 -0.02 -30.63 -11.59
C GLY A 72 0.79 -29.73 -10.69
N THR A 73 1.95 -29.29 -11.19
CA THR A 73 2.83 -28.36 -10.48
C THR A 73 3.18 -27.16 -11.36
N ALA A 74 3.19 -25.98 -10.77
CA ALA A 74 3.68 -24.75 -11.39
C ALA A 74 4.72 -24.12 -10.45
N GLN A 75 5.96 -23.97 -10.93
CA GLN A 75 7.10 -23.49 -10.13
C GLN A 75 7.26 -24.23 -8.80
N SER A 76 7.09 -25.55 -8.81
CA SER A 76 7.13 -26.46 -7.63
C SER A 76 5.94 -26.34 -6.67
N SER A 77 4.95 -25.50 -6.97
CA SER A 77 3.70 -25.44 -6.19
C SER A 77 2.63 -26.31 -6.85
N PRO A 78 2.00 -27.24 -6.14
CA PRO A 78 0.87 -27.99 -6.67
C PRO A 78 -0.29 -27.08 -7.02
N PHE A 79 -0.97 -27.37 -8.13
CA PHE A 79 -2.19 -26.67 -8.50
C PHE A 79 -3.28 -27.62 -8.97
N ASP A 80 -4.50 -27.15 -8.87
CA ASP A 80 -5.72 -27.75 -9.41
C ASP A 80 -6.50 -26.69 -10.16
N ALA A 81 -6.90 -26.98 -11.40
CA ALA A 81 -7.64 -26.06 -12.26
C ALA A 81 -8.82 -26.76 -12.91
N THR A 82 -9.94 -26.07 -13.00
CA THR A 82 -11.15 -26.56 -13.67
C THR A 82 -11.72 -25.48 -14.57
N VAL A 83 -12.13 -25.86 -15.78
CA VAL A 83 -12.93 -25.02 -16.68
C VAL A 83 -14.20 -25.79 -17.02
N GLN A 84 -15.34 -25.11 -16.95
CA GLN A 84 -16.66 -25.70 -17.26
C GLN A 84 -17.46 -24.77 -18.15
N THR A 85 -18.19 -25.35 -19.09
CA THR A 85 -19.13 -24.62 -19.95
C THR A 85 -20.53 -25.15 -19.80
N GLU A 86 -21.53 -24.28 -19.92
CA GLU A 86 -22.94 -24.64 -20.05
C GLU A 86 -23.54 -23.92 -21.25
N ASN A 87 -24.06 -24.71 -22.20
CA ASN A 87 -24.65 -24.21 -23.46
C ASN A 87 -23.78 -23.20 -24.22
N PHE A 88 -22.47 -23.45 -24.24
CA PHE A 88 -21.52 -22.62 -24.99
C PHE A 88 -21.49 -23.06 -26.45
N GLN A 89 -21.65 -22.13 -27.38
CA GLN A 89 -21.65 -22.43 -28.80
C GLN A 89 -21.03 -21.33 -29.65
N TYR A 90 -20.42 -21.73 -30.72
CA TYR A 90 -19.97 -20.87 -31.81
C TYR A 90 -20.70 -21.26 -33.10
N VAL A 91 -21.39 -20.30 -33.70
CA VAL A 91 -22.13 -20.47 -34.95
C VAL A 91 -21.78 -19.35 -35.92
N GLN A 92 -21.04 -19.64 -36.99
CA GLN A 92 -20.75 -18.68 -38.08
C GLN A 92 -20.18 -17.34 -37.60
N GLY A 93 -19.29 -17.32 -36.63
CA GLY A 93 -18.69 -16.10 -36.09
C GLY A 93 -19.41 -15.54 -34.84
N VAL A 94 -20.52 -16.11 -34.45
CA VAL A 94 -21.30 -15.70 -33.27
C VAL A 94 -21.03 -16.64 -32.12
N TRP A 95 -20.53 -16.10 -31.01
CA TRP A 95 -20.41 -16.80 -29.74
C TRP A 95 -21.66 -16.58 -28.90
N SER A 96 -22.15 -17.64 -28.26
CA SER A 96 -23.18 -17.55 -27.24
C SER A 96 -22.94 -18.62 -26.19
N GLY A 97 -23.42 -18.39 -24.96
CA GLY A 97 -23.26 -19.35 -23.88
C GLY A 97 -24.01 -18.91 -22.63
N LYS A 98 -24.56 -19.86 -21.91
CA LYS A 98 -25.25 -19.61 -20.65
C LYS A 98 -24.23 -19.35 -19.55
N GLN A 99 -23.21 -20.20 -19.46
CA GLN A 99 -22.16 -20.06 -18.45
C GLN A 99 -20.80 -20.59 -18.93
N LEU A 100 -19.75 -19.85 -18.59
CA LEU A 100 -18.36 -20.29 -18.61
C LEU A 100 -17.80 -20.06 -17.21
N ALA A 101 -17.34 -21.11 -16.53
CA ALA A 101 -16.73 -21.02 -15.22
C ALA A 101 -15.31 -21.59 -15.27
N ALA A 102 -14.39 -20.92 -14.59
CA ALA A 102 -13.02 -21.37 -14.40
C ALA A 102 -12.60 -21.20 -12.95
N SER A 103 -11.84 -22.13 -12.43
CA SER A 103 -11.22 -22.03 -11.11
C SER A 103 -9.81 -22.57 -11.14
N VAL A 104 -8.92 -21.93 -10.38
CA VAL A 104 -7.55 -22.40 -10.14
C VAL A 104 -7.26 -22.27 -8.67
N SER A 105 -6.76 -23.33 -8.05
CA SER A 105 -6.27 -23.32 -6.70
C SER A 105 -4.82 -23.79 -6.65
N THR A 106 -4.00 -23.15 -5.83
CA THR A 106 -2.64 -23.60 -5.55
C THR A 106 -2.55 -24.05 -4.09
N THR A 107 -1.86 -25.17 -3.86
CA THR A 107 -1.59 -25.69 -2.53
C THR A 107 -0.09 -25.67 -2.28
N GLY A 108 0.32 -25.32 -1.04
CA GLY A 108 1.74 -25.20 -0.70
C GLY A 108 1.90 -24.33 0.54
N LYS A 109 3.03 -23.62 0.67
CA LYS A 109 3.24 -22.66 1.78
C LYS A 109 2.23 -21.50 1.76
N LYS A 110 1.70 -21.15 0.58
CA LYS A 110 0.65 -20.12 0.40
C LYS A 110 -0.45 -20.74 -0.45
N GLN A 111 -1.66 -20.75 0.08
CA GLN A 111 -2.84 -21.23 -0.66
C GLN A 111 -3.50 -20.05 -1.37
N ASN A 112 -3.64 -20.16 -2.69
CA ASN A 112 -4.32 -19.15 -3.50
C ASN A 112 -5.47 -19.82 -4.26
N THR A 113 -6.58 -19.11 -4.39
CA THR A 113 -7.75 -19.55 -5.15
C THR A 113 -8.21 -18.43 -6.07
N TYR A 114 -8.36 -18.75 -7.35
CA TYR A 114 -8.87 -17.84 -8.36
C TYR A 114 -10.12 -18.44 -8.97
N GLN A 115 -11.15 -17.64 -9.16
CA GLN A 115 -12.42 -18.09 -9.77
C GLN A 115 -12.91 -17.05 -10.76
N LEU A 116 -13.40 -17.51 -11.89
CA LEU A 116 -14.08 -16.72 -12.90
C LEU A 116 -15.41 -17.40 -13.25
N SER A 117 -16.50 -16.65 -13.29
CA SER A 117 -17.76 -17.09 -13.86
C SER A 117 -18.31 -16.00 -14.76
N VAL A 118 -18.58 -16.35 -16.01
CA VAL A 118 -19.18 -15.49 -17.02
C VAL A 118 -20.52 -16.09 -17.41
N GLU A 119 -21.55 -15.29 -17.44
CA GLU A 119 -22.93 -15.66 -17.76
C GLU A 119 -23.45 -14.89 -18.96
N ASP A 120 -24.46 -15.43 -19.63
CA ASP A 120 -25.20 -14.79 -20.73
C ASP A 120 -24.32 -14.24 -21.84
N LEU A 121 -23.29 -15.02 -22.23
CA LEU A 121 -22.39 -14.65 -23.30
C LEU A 121 -23.13 -14.59 -24.64
N SER A 122 -23.00 -13.48 -25.34
CA SER A 122 -23.57 -13.30 -26.67
C SER A 122 -22.68 -12.42 -27.55
N THR A 123 -22.69 -12.67 -28.85
CA THR A 123 -21.98 -11.82 -29.83
C THR A 123 -22.96 -11.30 -30.86
N GLN A 124 -22.96 -10.00 -31.08
CA GLN A 124 -23.73 -9.34 -32.13
C GLN A 124 -22.91 -8.21 -32.77
N ASN A 125 -22.82 -8.19 -34.09
CA ASN A 125 -22.07 -7.16 -34.83
C ASN A 125 -20.63 -6.99 -34.29
N HIS A 126 -19.89 -8.10 -34.14
CA HIS A 126 -18.54 -8.15 -33.58
C HIS A 126 -18.40 -7.60 -32.13
N ILE A 127 -19.53 -7.40 -31.45
CA ILE A 127 -19.54 -6.99 -30.05
C ILE A 127 -19.93 -8.21 -29.22
N VAL A 128 -19.02 -8.64 -28.34
CA VAL A 128 -19.24 -9.67 -27.34
C VAL A 128 -19.78 -9.02 -26.07
N ARG A 129 -20.90 -9.51 -25.57
CA ARG A 129 -21.51 -9.07 -24.30
C ARG A 129 -21.73 -10.25 -23.38
N GLY A 130 -21.72 -9.96 -22.09
CA GLY A 130 -22.00 -10.96 -21.07
C GLY A 130 -21.95 -10.31 -19.70
N ARG A 131 -21.97 -11.14 -18.68
CA ARG A 131 -21.88 -10.73 -17.29
C ARG A 131 -20.81 -11.53 -16.60
N ILE A 132 -19.82 -10.88 -16.02
CA ILE A 132 -18.95 -11.47 -15.02
C ILE A 132 -19.78 -11.56 -13.74
N SER A 133 -20.32 -12.73 -13.44
CA SER A 133 -21.06 -12.95 -12.20
C SER A 133 -20.13 -13.09 -11.01
N LYS A 134 -18.91 -13.59 -11.25
CA LYS A 134 -17.86 -13.72 -10.25
C LYS A 134 -16.49 -13.72 -10.90
N LEU A 135 -15.64 -12.81 -10.49
CA LEU A 135 -14.19 -12.89 -10.62
C LEU A 135 -13.65 -12.71 -9.20
N SER A 136 -12.97 -13.70 -8.66
CA SER A 136 -12.42 -13.61 -7.31
C SER A 136 -11.01 -14.17 -7.24
N ALA A 137 -10.20 -13.52 -6.41
CA ALA A 137 -8.87 -13.98 -6.01
C ALA A 137 -8.82 -13.98 -4.49
N VAL A 138 -8.47 -15.13 -3.91
CA VAL A 138 -8.21 -15.27 -2.47
C VAL A 138 -6.77 -15.74 -2.33
N GLN A 139 -6.01 -15.03 -1.53
CA GLN A 139 -4.59 -15.30 -1.32
C GLN A 139 -4.29 -15.37 0.17
N SER A 140 -3.61 -16.43 0.59
CA SER A 140 -3.08 -16.56 1.94
C SER A 140 -1.75 -15.80 2.06
N LEU A 141 -1.66 -14.91 3.04
CA LEU A 141 -0.46 -14.20 3.45
C LEU A 141 0.21 -14.93 4.62
N GLU A 142 1.39 -14.50 5.02
CA GLU A 142 2.07 -15.05 6.21
C GLU A 142 1.31 -14.73 7.52
N SER A 143 0.60 -13.60 7.55
CA SER A 143 -0.13 -13.11 8.71
C SER A 143 -1.57 -12.73 8.34
N GLY A 144 -2.30 -13.62 7.62
CA GLY A 144 -3.69 -13.35 7.29
C GLY A 144 -4.11 -13.77 5.90
N THR A 145 -5.17 -13.17 5.39
CA THR A 145 -5.71 -13.43 4.05
C THR A 145 -6.09 -12.14 3.35
N GLN A 146 -5.91 -12.11 2.03
CA GLN A 146 -6.51 -11.07 1.20
C GLN A 146 -7.46 -11.68 0.18
N SER A 147 -8.53 -10.97 -0.10
CA SER A 147 -9.48 -11.36 -1.14
C SER A 147 -9.91 -10.16 -1.98
N LEU A 148 -10.03 -10.40 -3.27
CA LEU A 148 -10.56 -9.46 -4.27
C LEU A 148 -11.74 -10.13 -4.94
N SER A 149 -12.83 -9.40 -5.15
CA SER A 149 -13.97 -9.86 -5.93
C SER A 149 -14.44 -8.79 -6.89
N VAL A 150 -14.83 -9.19 -8.10
CA VAL A 150 -15.39 -8.30 -9.12
C VAL A 150 -16.61 -8.97 -9.73
N SER A 151 -17.68 -8.21 -9.93
CA SER A 151 -18.80 -8.59 -10.78
C SER A 151 -19.21 -7.40 -11.64
N SER A 152 -19.59 -7.66 -12.90
CA SER A 152 -19.95 -6.59 -13.84
C SER A 152 -20.60 -7.14 -15.10
N PRO A 153 -21.61 -6.50 -15.68
CA PRO A 153 -21.84 -6.63 -17.12
C PRO A 153 -20.60 -6.16 -17.88
N PHE A 154 -20.32 -6.79 -19.00
CA PHE A 154 -19.20 -6.38 -19.85
C PHE A 154 -19.61 -6.32 -21.33
N SER A 155 -18.86 -5.50 -22.07
CA SER A 155 -18.93 -5.42 -23.52
C SER A 155 -17.53 -5.33 -24.10
N VAL A 156 -17.25 -6.12 -25.14
CA VAL A 156 -15.98 -6.13 -25.88
C VAL A 156 -16.28 -5.90 -27.35
N ASP A 157 -15.84 -4.76 -27.88
CA ASP A 157 -15.96 -4.41 -29.29
C ASP A 157 -14.67 -4.85 -30.03
N MET A 158 -14.77 -5.89 -30.83
CA MET A 158 -13.63 -6.49 -31.52
C MET A 158 -13.09 -5.58 -32.63
N ASP A 159 -13.95 -4.79 -33.27
CA ASP A 159 -13.54 -3.87 -34.35
C ASP A 159 -12.80 -2.66 -33.77
N LYS A 160 -13.31 -2.07 -32.70
CA LYS A 160 -12.69 -0.93 -32.01
C LYS A 160 -11.59 -1.36 -31.04
N LYS A 161 -11.42 -2.66 -30.84
CA LYS A 161 -10.45 -3.23 -29.88
C LYS A 161 -10.61 -2.63 -28.48
N SER A 162 -11.86 -2.42 -28.04
CA SER A 162 -12.19 -1.80 -26.77
C SER A 162 -13.04 -2.70 -25.90
N TYR A 163 -12.97 -2.47 -24.59
CA TYR A 163 -13.82 -3.15 -23.62
C TYR A 163 -14.39 -2.18 -22.61
N SER A 164 -15.56 -2.52 -22.07
CA SER A 164 -16.18 -1.82 -20.96
C SER A 164 -16.73 -2.79 -19.93
N LEU A 165 -16.62 -2.40 -18.66
CA LEU A 165 -17.27 -2.99 -17.51
C LEU A 165 -18.19 -1.91 -16.95
N ASP A 166 -19.50 -2.06 -17.09
CA ASP A 166 -20.48 -1.11 -16.62
C ASP A 166 -21.13 -1.63 -15.32
N GLN A 167 -21.43 -0.72 -14.38
CA GLN A 167 -21.99 -1.10 -13.07
C GLN A 167 -21.12 -2.14 -12.33
N MET A 168 -19.83 -2.05 -12.48
CA MET A 168 -18.87 -2.92 -11.81
C MET A 168 -19.05 -2.83 -10.30
N GLN A 169 -19.06 -3.98 -9.63
CA GLN A 169 -18.97 -4.10 -8.18
C GLN A 169 -17.62 -4.73 -7.84
N LEU A 170 -16.85 -4.04 -7.01
CA LEU A 170 -15.54 -4.47 -6.56
C LEU A 170 -15.55 -4.58 -5.04
N GLY A 171 -15.21 -5.76 -4.53
CA GLY A 171 -15.00 -6.02 -3.11
C GLY A 171 -13.54 -6.36 -2.84
N TYR A 172 -12.96 -5.78 -1.80
CA TYR A 172 -11.62 -6.11 -1.33
C TYR A 172 -11.67 -6.30 0.18
N VAL A 173 -11.05 -7.36 0.67
CA VAL A 173 -10.88 -7.63 2.10
C VAL A 173 -9.43 -8.03 2.35
N LEU A 174 -8.79 -7.33 3.27
CA LEU A 174 -7.53 -7.73 3.87
C LEU A 174 -7.80 -8.05 5.34
N ALA A 175 -7.73 -9.32 5.70
CA ALA A 175 -7.84 -9.79 7.07
C ALA A 175 -6.44 -10.19 7.55
N ALA A 176 -5.84 -9.37 8.40
CA ALA A 176 -4.58 -9.67 9.06
C ALA A 176 -4.84 -10.20 10.49
N ASP A 177 -3.96 -11.08 10.98
CA ASP A 177 -4.12 -11.70 12.30
C ASP A 177 -3.96 -10.66 13.43
N THR A 178 -3.13 -9.63 13.21
CA THR A 178 -2.73 -8.62 14.21
C THR A 178 -3.21 -7.20 13.92
N ALA A 179 -3.82 -6.97 12.75
CA ALA A 179 -4.29 -5.64 12.34
C ALA A 179 -5.81 -5.61 12.12
N PRO A 180 -6.48 -4.44 12.16
CA PRO A 180 -7.87 -4.33 11.79
C PRO A 180 -8.06 -4.79 10.34
N ALA A 181 -9.14 -5.54 10.10
CA ALA A 181 -9.50 -5.91 8.75
C ALA A 181 -9.79 -4.65 7.91
N ILE A 182 -9.18 -4.56 6.73
CA ILE A 182 -9.50 -3.53 5.76
C ILE A 182 -10.53 -4.12 4.79
N GLN A 183 -11.67 -3.48 4.69
CA GLN A 183 -12.75 -3.89 3.79
C GLN A 183 -13.15 -2.74 2.88
N ALA A 184 -13.04 -2.93 1.57
CA ALA A 184 -13.55 -1.98 0.59
C ALA A 184 -14.70 -2.59 -0.23
N SER A 185 -15.72 -1.79 -0.47
CA SER A 185 -16.83 -2.12 -1.35
C SER A 185 -17.08 -0.93 -2.27
N LEU A 186 -16.77 -1.09 -3.55
CA LEU A 186 -16.79 -0.03 -4.56
C LEU A 186 -17.72 -0.42 -5.71
N THR A 187 -18.35 0.57 -6.30
CA THR A 187 -19.11 0.44 -7.54
C THR A 187 -18.61 1.44 -8.56
N GLY A 188 -18.65 1.11 -9.85
CA GLY A 188 -18.15 2.02 -10.87
C GLY A 188 -18.13 1.45 -12.27
N THR A 189 -17.23 1.98 -13.07
CA THR A 189 -17.01 1.57 -14.46
C THR A 189 -15.54 1.40 -14.74
N ALA A 190 -15.23 0.43 -15.62
CA ALA A 190 -13.89 0.33 -16.21
C ALA A 190 -14.01 0.29 -17.73
N ARG A 191 -13.11 0.97 -18.42
CA ARG A 191 -13.05 1.02 -19.89
C ARG A 191 -11.61 0.97 -20.34
N GLY A 192 -11.38 0.39 -21.49
CA GLY A 192 -10.04 0.36 -22.06
C GLY A 192 -10.03 0.02 -23.54
N ASN A 193 -8.87 0.20 -24.12
CA ASN A 193 -8.58 -0.17 -25.49
C ASN A 193 -7.26 -0.92 -25.52
N TRP A 194 -7.29 -2.17 -26.05
CA TRP A 194 -6.07 -2.98 -26.07
C TRP A 194 -5.16 -2.66 -27.25
N ALA A 195 -5.63 -1.95 -28.29
CA ALA A 195 -4.76 -1.46 -29.36
C ALA A 195 -3.94 -0.25 -28.89
N ASP A 196 -4.59 0.68 -28.17
CA ASP A 196 -3.96 1.87 -27.60
C ASP A 196 -3.34 1.58 -26.22
N GLN A 197 -3.54 0.33 -25.72
CA GLN A 197 -3.09 -0.11 -24.39
C GLN A 197 -3.52 0.85 -23.26
N THR A 198 -4.78 1.29 -23.30
CA THR A 198 -5.33 2.22 -22.31
C THR A 198 -6.33 1.52 -21.39
N LEU A 199 -6.38 1.98 -20.14
CA LEU A 199 -7.35 1.59 -19.12
C LEU A 199 -7.81 2.84 -18.38
N GLN A 200 -9.11 2.98 -18.16
CA GLN A 200 -9.72 3.95 -17.26
C GLN A 200 -10.61 3.19 -16.27
N LEU A 201 -10.51 3.55 -15.00
CA LEU A 201 -11.35 3.02 -13.91
C LEU A 201 -11.86 4.18 -13.07
N ASP A 202 -13.17 4.24 -12.86
CA ASP A 202 -13.80 5.21 -11.97
C ASP A 202 -14.72 4.47 -11.01
N THR A 203 -14.42 4.54 -9.72
CA THR A 203 -15.15 3.82 -8.68
C THR A 203 -15.45 4.71 -7.48
N LYS A 204 -16.59 4.43 -6.84
CA LYS A 204 -17.02 5.07 -5.58
C LYS A 204 -17.64 4.03 -4.67
N GLY A 205 -17.50 4.21 -3.38
CA GLY A 205 -18.07 3.30 -2.39
C GLY A 205 -17.57 3.58 -1.00
N LYS A 206 -17.17 2.53 -0.30
CA LYS A 206 -16.77 2.61 1.11
C LYS A 206 -15.49 1.84 1.37
N LEU A 207 -14.69 2.36 2.29
CA LEU A 207 -13.58 1.69 2.95
C LEU A 207 -13.89 1.65 4.45
N ASN A 208 -14.07 0.46 5.04
CA ASN A 208 -14.49 0.30 6.45
C ASN A 208 -15.66 1.24 6.82
N ASP A 209 -16.71 1.25 5.98
CA ASP A 209 -17.91 2.10 6.08
C ASP A 209 -17.72 3.60 5.77
N ALA A 210 -16.49 4.09 5.65
CA ALA A 210 -16.22 5.47 5.25
C ALA A 210 -16.24 5.63 3.72
N PRO A 211 -16.74 6.73 3.17
CA PRO A 211 -16.72 7.01 1.74
C PRO A 211 -15.31 6.99 1.15
N LEU A 212 -15.17 6.31 0.01
CA LEU A 212 -13.96 6.21 -0.78
C LEU A 212 -14.29 6.38 -2.26
N SER A 213 -13.48 7.13 -2.99
CA SER A 213 -13.48 7.16 -4.46
C SER A 213 -12.08 6.95 -5.01
N ILE A 214 -12.00 6.19 -6.10
CA ILE A 214 -10.76 5.91 -6.81
C ILE A 214 -11.01 6.15 -8.30
N SER A 215 -10.22 7.04 -8.89
CA SER A 215 -10.13 7.22 -10.33
C SER A 215 -8.73 6.83 -10.79
N LEU A 216 -8.64 6.03 -11.84
CA LEU A 216 -7.37 5.51 -12.34
C LEU A 216 -7.35 5.61 -13.86
N GLN A 217 -6.23 6.05 -14.40
CA GLN A 217 -5.92 6.01 -15.82
C GLN A 217 -4.61 5.24 -16.01
N GLY A 218 -4.64 4.25 -16.86
CA GLY A 218 -3.49 3.41 -17.17
C GLY A 218 -3.16 3.44 -18.66
N SER A 219 -1.88 3.33 -18.97
CA SER A 219 -1.37 3.19 -20.34
C SER A 219 -0.19 2.25 -20.38
N SER A 220 0.05 1.63 -21.55
CA SER A 220 1.14 0.67 -21.79
C SER A 220 1.03 -0.62 -20.95
N LEU A 221 0.61 -1.72 -21.56
CA LEU A 221 0.50 -3.02 -20.87
C LEU A 221 1.87 -3.69 -20.61
N GLU A 222 2.91 -3.30 -21.35
CA GLU A 222 4.27 -3.86 -21.18
C GLU A 222 5.03 -3.16 -20.05
N SER A 223 4.85 -1.87 -19.90
CA SER A 223 5.42 -1.05 -18.81
C SER A 223 4.33 -0.11 -18.31
N PRO A 224 3.40 -0.62 -17.49
CA PRO A 224 2.21 0.13 -17.11
C PRO A 224 2.54 1.47 -16.45
N LYS A 225 1.96 2.55 -17.01
CA LYS A 225 1.94 3.86 -16.36
C LYS A 225 0.55 4.08 -15.82
N ILE A 226 0.45 4.28 -14.54
CA ILE A 226 -0.83 4.38 -13.81
C ILE A 226 -0.87 5.72 -13.10
N ASP A 227 -1.81 6.55 -13.49
CA ASP A 227 -2.15 7.77 -12.78
C ASP A 227 -3.43 7.51 -11.99
N THR A 228 -3.42 7.73 -10.67
CA THR A 228 -4.58 7.46 -9.83
C THR A 228 -4.87 8.61 -8.87
N GLN A 229 -6.14 8.83 -8.62
CA GLN A 229 -6.61 9.73 -7.60
C GLN A 229 -7.43 8.94 -6.57
N ILE A 230 -7.05 9.07 -5.30
CA ILE A 230 -7.70 8.42 -4.17
C ILE A 230 -8.24 9.50 -3.24
N VAL A 231 -9.56 9.50 -3.03
CA VAL A 231 -10.21 10.42 -2.11
C VAL A 231 -10.99 9.58 -1.09
N ALA A 232 -10.60 9.70 0.19
CA ALA A 232 -11.25 9.01 1.29
C ALA A 232 -11.74 10.00 2.35
N LYS A 233 -12.93 9.75 2.89
CA LYS A 233 -13.43 10.57 4.00
C LYS A 233 -12.74 10.21 5.30
N LYS A 234 -12.51 8.91 5.55
CA LYS A 234 -11.88 8.44 6.77
C LYS A 234 -11.08 7.16 6.51
N ILE A 235 -9.89 7.11 7.08
CA ILE A 235 -9.10 5.88 7.20
C ILE A 235 -8.72 5.69 8.67
N ASP A 236 -9.07 4.54 9.22
CA ASP A 236 -8.73 4.18 10.60
C ASP A 236 -7.76 3.00 10.60
N LEU A 237 -6.56 3.25 11.07
CA LEU A 237 -5.47 2.28 11.18
C LEU A 237 -5.28 1.79 12.63
N THR A 238 -6.26 2.00 13.50
CA THR A 238 -6.19 1.58 14.92
C THR A 238 -6.21 0.05 15.02
N PRO A 239 -5.21 -0.60 15.63
CA PRO A 239 -5.21 -2.04 15.88
C PRO A 239 -6.42 -2.48 16.69
N LYS A 240 -6.96 -3.69 16.44
CA LYS A 240 -8.12 -4.23 17.18
C LYS A 240 -7.81 -4.60 18.63
N GLU A 241 -6.58 -4.94 18.93
CA GLU A 241 -6.15 -5.29 20.28
C GLU A 241 -5.23 -4.17 20.82
N GLU A 242 -5.61 -3.58 21.94
CA GLU A 242 -4.77 -2.67 22.72
C GLU A 242 -3.67 -3.43 23.50
N THR A 243 -2.93 -4.31 22.85
CA THR A 243 -1.77 -4.95 23.47
C THR A 243 -0.52 -4.10 23.25
N ALA A 244 -0.36 -3.10 24.08
CA ALA A 244 0.70 -2.11 24.18
C ALA A 244 0.39 -0.77 23.48
N PRO A 245 0.85 0.38 24.03
CA PRO A 245 0.79 1.62 23.31
C PRO A 245 1.51 1.43 21.98
N ALA A 246 0.80 1.67 20.87
CA ALA A 246 1.36 1.56 19.53
C ALA A 246 2.42 2.67 19.36
N THR A 247 3.60 2.43 19.89
CA THR A 247 4.80 3.13 19.49
C THR A 247 4.98 2.75 18.02
N LEU A 248 4.76 3.71 17.12
CA LEU A 248 5.19 3.57 15.74
C LEU A 248 6.68 3.25 15.81
N SER A 249 7.02 2.00 15.62
CA SER A 249 8.40 1.63 15.37
C SER A 249 8.71 2.19 13.99
N TRP A 250 9.48 3.26 13.93
CA TRP A 250 10.00 3.83 12.69
C TRP A 250 10.79 2.78 11.90
N GLU A 251 11.27 1.76 12.59
CA GLU A 251 12.06 0.63 12.07
C GLU A 251 11.25 -0.24 11.11
N SER A 252 9.94 -0.36 11.31
CA SER A 252 9.09 -1.23 10.50
C SER A 252 8.54 -0.56 9.23
N ILE A 253 8.57 0.77 9.10
CA ILE A 253 8.00 1.48 7.95
C ILE A 253 8.60 1.03 6.61
N PRO A 254 9.92 0.90 6.43
CA PRO A 254 10.47 0.44 5.16
C PRO A 254 10.05 -0.97 4.79
N SER A 255 10.13 -1.91 5.73
CA SER A 255 9.85 -3.33 5.49
C SER A 255 8.35 -3.64 5.40
N GLU A 256 7.53 -2.98 6.22
CA GLU A 256 6.09 -3.26 6.29
C GLU A 256 5.26 -2.49 5.25
N ILE A 257 5.74 -1.34 4.78
CA ILE A 257 4.99 -0.46 3.87
C ILE A 257 5.72 -0.28 2.54
N ALA A 258 6.94 0.28 2.55
CA ALA A 258 7.60 0.70 1.33
C ALA A 258 8.00 -0.48 0.44
N VAL A 259 8.65 -1.51 0.98
CA VAL A 259 9.08 -2.69 0.22
C VAL A 259 7.90 -3.47 -0.37
N PRO A 260 6.81 -3.77 0.37
CA PRO A 260 5.62 -4.38 -0.22
C PRO A 260 5.00 -3.55 -1.34
N LEU A 261 4.88 -2.22 -1.20
CA LEU A 261 4.33 -1.35 -2.24
C LEU A 261 5.20 -1.37 -3.51
N ILE A 262 6.52 -1.25 -3.38
CA ILE A 262 7.46 -1.33 -4.50
C ILE A 262 7.37 -2.70 -5.20
N ARG A 263 7.25 -3.78 -4.42
CA ARG A 263 7.10 -5.14 -4.95
C ARG A 263 5.78 -5.33 -5.69
N ILE A 264 4.68 -4.73 -5.20
CA ILE A 264 3.38 -4.76 -5.86
C ILE A 264 3.41 -3.97 -7.17
N ALA A 265 4.13 -2.86 -7.23
CA ALA A 265 4.26 -2.07 -8.47
C ALA A 265 4.88 -2.90 -9.61
N GLY A 266 5.79 -3.84 -9.30
CA GLY A 266 6.44 -4.68 -10.31
C GLY A 266 7.14 -3.82 -11.37
N THR A 267 6.71 -3.92 -12.64
CA THR A 267 7.21 -3.10 -13.75
C THR A 267 6.43 -1.80 -13.94
N ALA A 268 5.34 -1.60 -13.19
CA ALA A 268 4.51 -0.42 -13.32
C ALA A 268 5.15 0.82 -12.69
N THR A 269 4.89 1.97 -13.32
CA THR A 269 5.09 3.28 -12.69
C THR A 269 3.73 3.81 -12.26
N VAL A 270 3.56 4.08 -10.97
CA VAL A 270 2.29 4.56 -10.40
C VAL A 270 2.49 5.96 -9.87
N HIS A 271 1.66 6.89 -10.31
CA HIS A 271 1.51 8.21 -9.71
C HIS A 271 0.14 8.28 -9.04
N ALA A 272 0.12 8.55 -7.74
CA ALA A 272 -1.11 8.66 -6.99
C ALA A 272 -1.22 10.03 -6.31
N THR A 273 -2.38 10.66 -6.49
CA THR A 273 -2.77 11.80 -5.67
C THR A 273 -3.74 11.29 -4.61
N VAL A 274 -3.38 11.49 -3.35
CA VAL A 274 -4.14 11.02 -2.19
C VAL A 274 -4.71 12.21 -1.43
N SER A 275 -6.00 12.14 -1.08
CA SER A 275 -6.68 13.11 -0.24
C SER A 275 -7.55 12.37 0.78
N ILE A 276 -7.30 12.59 2.06
CA ILE A 276 -8.03 11.94 3.16
C ILE A 276 -8.50 13.03 4.13
N GLU A 277 -9.82 13.08 4.38
CA GLU A 277 -10.38 14.08 5.29
C GLU A 277 -9.98 13.81 6.74
N GLU A 278 -10.02 12.54 7.19
CA GLU A 278 -9.61 12.11 8.53
C GLU A 278 -8.78 10.82 8.46
N LEU A 279 -7.58 10.85 9.05
CA LEU A 279 -6.71 9.68 9.25
C LEU A 279 -6.51 9.49 10.75
N SER A 280 -6.80 8.29 11.25
CA SER A 280 -6.65 7.96 12.68
C SER A 280 -5.83 6.71 12.91
N ARG A 281 -5.06 6.69 14.01
CA ARG A 281 -4.39 5.51 14.56
C ARG A 281 -4.34 5.63 16.09
N GLY A 282 -5.18 4.89 16.79
CA GLY A 282 -5.35 5.05 18.24
C GLY A 282 -5.76 6.46 18.61
N ALA A 283 -5.03 7.11 19.50
CA ALA A 283 -5.28 8.48 19.93
C ALA A 283 -4.79 9.55 18.92
N LEU A 284 -3.99 9.19 17.93
CA LEU A 284 -3.53 10.11 16.90
C LEU A 284 -4.61 10.30 15.84
N ARG A 285 -4.93 11.57 15.56
CA ARG A 285 -5.86 11.98 14.51
C ARG A 285 -5.24 13.10 13.70
N ALA A 286 -5.21 12.91 12.39
CA ALA A 286 -4.82 13.91 11.41
C ALA A 286 -6.01 14.22 10.52
N SER A 287 -6.17 15.47 10.12
CA SER A 287 -7.20 15.91 9.17
C SER A 287 -6.57 16.58 7.95
N ALA A 288 -7.36 16.74 6.90
CA ALA A 288 -6.92 17.35 5.64
C ALA A 288 -5.61 16.76 5.09
N VAL A 289 -5.47 15.44 5.17
CA VAL A 289 -4.25 14.76 4.71
C VAL A 289 -4.22 14.74 3.19
N SER A 290 -3.13 15.21 2.61
CA SER A 290 -2.89 15.17 1.16
C SER A 290 -1.45 14.78 0.85
N SER A 291 -1.24 14.12 -0.29
CA SER A 291 0.11 13.78 -0.78
C SER A 291 0.08 13.39 -2.26
N HIS A 292 1.26 13.48 -2.89
CA HIS A 292 1.55 12.85 -4.17
C HIS A 292 2.50 11.69 -3.94
N ILE A 293 2.15 10.51 -4.44
CA ILE A 293 2.95 9.29 -4.32
C ILE A 293 3.41 8.90 -5.72
N ALA A 294 4.70 8.78 -5.91
CA ALA A 294 5.30 8.17 -7.08
C ALA A 294 5.94 6.84 -6.67
N LEU A 295 5.48 5.76 -7.28
CA LEU A 295 5.93 4.42 -7.01
C LEU A 295 6.44 3.78 -8.30
N SER A 296 7.63 3.22 -8.24
CA SER A 296 8.23 2.45 -9.33
C SER A 296 8.81 1.16 -8.76
N ARG A 297 9.37 0.32 -9.61
CA ARG A 297 10.07 -0.90 -9.20
C ARG A 297 11.18 -0.63 -8.17
N ASP A 298 11.89 0.47 -8.31
CA ASP A 298 13.13 0.74 -7.57
C ASP A 298 13.00 1.94 -6.62
N SER A 299 11.80 2.53 -6.48
CA SER A 299 11.65 3.70 -5.62
C SER A 299 10.20 3.97 -5.20
N LEU A 300 10.08 4.52 -4.01
CA LEU A 300 8.86 5.15 -3.50
C LEU A 300 9.18 6.60 -3.14
N THR A 301 8.43 7.53 -3.70
CA THR A 301 8.51 8.95 -3.33
C THR A 301 7.14 9.42 -2.87
N ILE A 302 7.08 10.05 -1.70
CA ILE A 302 5.92 10.78 -1.22
C ILE A 302 6.31 12.25 -1.22
N SER A 303 5.66 13.05 -2.04
CA SER A 303 5.89 14.50 -2.12
C SER A 303 4.65 15.27 -1.71
N ASP A 304 4.86 16.53 -1.34
CA ASP A 304 3.79 17.46 -0.96
C ASP A 304 2.86 16.90 0.12
N PHE A 305 3.42 16.05 1.00
CA PHE A 305 2.64 15.60 2.14
C PHE A 305 2.22 16.79 3.00
N SER A 306 0.95 16.83 3.35
CA SER A 306 0.35 17.87 4.17
C SER A 306 -0.73 17.27 5.04
N ALA A 307 -0.78 17.65 6.32
CA ALA A 307 -1.81 17.20 7.26
C ALA A 307 -1.97 18.19 8.42
N ASP A 308 -3.18 18.32 8.93
CA ASP A 308 -3.44 19.03 10.18
C ASP A 308 -3.43 18.02 11.33
N LEU A 309 -2.64 18.30 12.37
CA LEU A 309 -2.44 17.44 13.52
C LEU A 309 -2.46 18.26 14.82
N ARG A 310 -3.34 17.89 15.76
CA ARG A 310 -3.42 18.53 17.09
C ARG A 310 -3.40 20.07 17.06
N GLY A 311 -4.14 20.65 16.13
CA GLY A 311 -4.29 22.11 16.00
C GLY A 311 -3.15 22.83 15.27
N GLY A 312 -2.14 22.10 14.79
CA GLY A 312 -1.05 22.59 13.96
C GLY A 312 -1.02 21.91 12.61
N HIS A 313 0.04 22.16 11.85
CA HIS A 313 0.19 21.72 10.46
C HIS A 313 1.51 21.00 10.26
N VAL A 314 1.49 19.87 9.54
CA VAL A 314 2.67 19.09 9.16
C VAL A 314 2.79 19.05 7.66
N THR A 315 3.98 19.31 7.14
CA THR A 315 4.33 19.12 5.72
C THR A 315 5.59 18.30 5.60
N GLY A 316 5.78 17.60 4.48
CA GLY A 316 7.00 16.85 4.29
C GLY A 316 7.10 16.11 2.98
N ASN A 317 8.26 15.50 2.79
CA ASN A 317 8.58 14.63 1.66
C ASN A 317 9.34 13.42 2.16
N LEU A 318 9.09 12.26 1.56
CA LEU A 318 9.82 11.03 1.79
C LEU A 318 10.28 10.47 0.45
N SER A 319 11.52 10.08 0.35
CA SER A 319 12.03 9.24 -0.74
C SER A 319 12.64 7.97 -0.17
N PHE A 320 12.39 6.85 -0.80
CA PHE A 320 12.91 5.54 -0.43
C PHE A 320 13.41 4.82 -1.69
N ASP A 321 14.66 4.37 -1.65
CA ASP A 321 15.33 3.55 -2.64
C ASP A 321 15.92 2.32 -1.93
N PRO A 322 15.43 1.08 -2.19
CA PRO A 322 15.93 -0.13 -1.54
C PRO A 322 17.41 -0.42 -1.77
N SER A 323 17.96 0.04 -2.89
CA SER A 323 19.39 -0.16 -3.26
C SER A 323 20.32 0.95 -2.77
N GLY A 324 19.76 2.04 -2.28
CA GLY A 324 20.51 3.25 -1.91
C GLY A 324 20.16 3.74 -0.51
N SER A 325 19.24 4.67 -0.41
CA SER A 325 18.91 5.33 0.85
C SER A 325 17.45 5.76 0.90
N TRP A 326 16.98 6.02 2.10
CA TRP A 326 15.76 6.80 2.30
C TRP A 326 16.10 8.18 2.87
N VAL A 327 15.28 9.17 2.53
CA VAL A 327 15.39 10.54 2.99
C VAL A 327 14.02 11.07 3.39
N ILE A 328 13.91 11.63 4.58
CA ILE A 328 12.74 12.34 5.07
C ILE A 328 13.09 13.81 5.27
N ARG A 329 12.21 14.71 4.81
CA ARG A 329 12.20 16.11 5.19
C ARG A 329 10.82 16.44 5.69
N ALA A 330 10.71 16.93 6.91
CA ALA A 330 9.44 17.24 7.53
C ALA A 330 9.49 18.59 8.24
N LYS A 331 8.37 19.30 8.20
CA LYS A 331 8.16 20.53 8.95
C LYS A 331 6.84 20.40 9.70
N ALA A 332 6.87 20.60 11.00
CA ALA A 332 5.68 20.74 11.82
C ALA A 332 5.60 22.16 12.39
N ALA A 333 4.44 22.75 12.35
CA ALA A 333 4.21 24.09 12.87
C ALA A 333 2.98 24.11 13.78
N GLN A 334 3.10 24.72 14.94
CA GLN A 334 2.03 24.95 15.91
C GLN A 334 1.36 23.68 16.44
N ILE A 335 2.06 22.54 16.49
CA ILE A 335 1.54 21.27 16.99
C ILE A 335 1.41 21.32 18.52
N ALA A 336 0.23 21.03 19.06
CA ALA A 336 0.09 20.86 20.50
C ALA A 336 0.81 19.59 20.97
N ALA A 337 1.93 19.75 21.67
CA ALA A 337 2.74 18.68 22.22
C ALA A 337 2.40 18.44 23.70
N GLY A 338 2.39 17.15 24.09
CA GLY A 338 2.11 16.73 25.46
C GLY A 338 0.68 16.99 25.94
N ASP A 339 0.45 16.70 27.19
CA ASP A 339 -0.79 17.02 27.91
C ASP A 339 -0.53 18.14 28.90
N ARG A 340 -1.12 19.32 28.67
CA ARG A 340 -0.97 20.48 29.56
C ARG A 340 -1.57 20.27 30.95
N SER A 341 -2.47 19.30 31.08
CA SER A 341 -3.08 18.95 32.37
C SER A 341 -2.23 17.99 33.21
N ALA A 342 -1.25 17.31 32.57
CA ALA A 342 -0.38 16.38 33.26
C ALA A 342 0.90 17.08 33.76
N PRO A 343 1.05 17.24 35.10
CA PRO A 343 2.17 17.99 35.67
C PRO A 343 3.55 17.33 35.41
N ASP A 344 3.56 16.05 35.08
CA ASP A 344 4.78 15.25 34.90
C ASP A 344 5.14 15.08 33.42
N SER A 345 4.49 15.79 32.49
CA SER A 345 4.77 15.73 31.08
C SER A 345 5.27 17.06 30.50
N LEU A 346 6.21 16.97 29.57
CA LEU A 346 6.60 18.13 28.76
C LEU A 346 5.44 18.49 27.83
N SER A 347 4.99 19.73 27.90
CA SER A 347 3.89 20.21 27.04
C SER A 347 4.21 21.57 26.45
N GLY A 348 3.55 21.93 25.35
CA GLY A 348 3.73 23.21 24.69
C GLY A 348 3.24 23.22 23.26
N THR A 349 3.61 24.24 22.54
CA THR A 349 3.37 24.34 21.08
C THR A 349 4.68 24.04 20.37
N LEU A 350 4.71 22.96 19.60
CA LEU A 350 5.89 22.44 18.89
C LEU A 350 5.98 23.04 17.48
N ASN A 351 7.15 23.56 17.16
CA ASN A 351 7.65 23.75 15.81
C ASN A 351 8.83 22.83 15.60
N LEU A 352 8.87 22.13 14.47
CA LEU A 352 9.93 21.16 14.12
C LEU A 352 10.30 21.34 12.67
N LEU A 353 11.59 21.38 12.40
CA LEU A 353 12.18 21.18 11.07
C LEU A 353 13.09 19.95 11.17
N LEU A 354 12.84 18.93 10.36
CA LEU A 354 13.59 17.67 10.37
C LEU A 354 14.10 17.33 8.97
N THR A 355 15.38 17.00 8.90
CA THR A 355 15.98 16.30 7.75
C THR A 355 16.66 15.05 8.27
N ALA A 356 16.24 13.88 7.79
CA ALA A 356 16.81 12.62 8.23
C ALA A 356 17.01 11.68 7.04
N SER A 357 18.00 10.83 7.11
CA SER A 357 18.34 9.84 6.07
C SER A 357 18.93 8.59 6.71
N GLY A 358 18.87 7.49 5.97
CA GLY A 358 19.45 6.21 6.35
C GLY A 358 19.64 5.30 5.15
N PRO A 359 20.22 4.11 5.32
CA PRO A 359 20.35 3.12 4.26
C PRO A 359 18.98 2.62 3.81
N GLY A 360 18.86 2.30 2.52
CA GLY A 360 17.61 1.74 1.94
C GLY A 360 17.42 0.26 2.21
N ASP A 361 18.42 -0.43 2.75
CA ASP A 361 18.36 -1.85 3.10
C ASP A 361 17.34 -2.10 4.23
N PRO A 362 16.26 -2.83 3.96
CA PRO A 362 15.22 -3.09 4.96
C PRO A 362 15.68 -3.98 6.13
N ASP A 363 16.79 -4.71 5.96
CA ASP A 363 17.35 -5.58 7.00
C ASP A 363 18.22 -4.79 8.00
N GLN A 364 18.56 -3.54 7.70
CA GLN A 364 19.26 -2.67 8.62
C GLN A 364 18.27 -1.96 9.55
N ILE A 365 18.59 -1.98 10.85
CA ILE A 365 17.79 -1.28 11.86
C ILE A 365 17.82 0.22 11.59
N MET A 366 16.70 0.76 11.16
CA MET A 366 16.55 2.14 10.69
C MET A 366 17.04 3.17 11.73
N THR A 367 16.73 2.96 13.01
CA THR A 367 17.13 3.87 14.09
C THR A 367 18.63 3.90 14.31
N LYS A 368 19.34 2.75 14.21
CA LYS A 368 20.79 2.68 14.41
C LYS A 368 21.60 3.33 13.30
N SER A 369 21.01 3.47 12.11
CA SER A 369 21.69 4.05 10.94
C SER A 369 21.19 5.45 10.57
N LEU A 370 20.27 6.00 11.38
CA LEU A 370 19.67 7.30 11.15
C LEU A 370 20.73 8.42 11.27
N LYS A 371 20.76 9.30 10.26
CA LYS A 371 21.59 10.51 10.23
C LYS A 371 20.74 11.69 9.81
N GLY A 372 21.06 12.87 10.36
CA GLY A 372 20.32 14.07 9.99
C GLY A 372 20.45 15.19 11.00
N ASP A 373 19.57 16.15 10.85
CA ASP A 373 19.45 17.32 11.72
C ASP A 373 17.98 17.65 11.98
N ALA A 374 17.72 18.23 13.13
CA ALA A 374 16.42 18.75 13.48
C ALA A 374 16.55 20.05 14.29
N ASP A 375 15.70 21.01 13.97
CA ASP A 375 15.46 22.17 14.80
C ASP A 375 14.15 21.99 15.53
N ILE A 376 14.21 21.90 16.85
CA ILE A 376 13.04 21.71 17.73
C ILE A 376 12.84 22.99 18.53
N GLU A 377 11.64 23.55 18.43
CA GLU A 377 11.22 24.68 19.23
C GLU A 377 9.88 24.37 19.88
N LEU A 378 9.82 24.46 21.20
CA LEU A 378 8.56 24.46 21.94
C LEU A 378 8.35 25.85 22.54
N THR A 379 7.11 26.33 22.41
CA THR A 379 6.71 27.62 22.97
C THR A 379 5.53 27.48 23.88
N ASN A 380 5.43 28.37 24.90
CA ASN A 380 4.29 28.48 25.78
C ASN A 380 3.87 27.14 26.40
N GLY A 381 4.80 26.48 27.06
CA GLY A 381 4.62 25.15 27.62
C GLY A 381 4.94 25.01 29.08
N ASN A 382 4.82 23.78 29.56
CA ASN A 382 5.24 23.38 30.89
C ASN A 382 6.31 22.31 30.79
N MET A 383 7.33 22.43 31.59
CA MET A 383 8.40 21.45 31.76
C MET A 383 8.16 20.71 33.08
N PRO A 384 8.35 19.38 33.16
CA PRO A 384 8.29 18.66 34.44
C PRO A 384 9.17 19.33 35.46
N GLY A 385 8.62 19.52 36.66
CA GLY A 385 9.24 20.36 37.65
C GLY A 385 10.60 19.87 38.12
N LEU A 386 11.45 20.81 38.38
CA LEU A 386 12.65 20.68 39.21
C LEU A 386 12.22 20.49 40.66
N GLY A 387 11.71 19.28 41.00
CA GLY A 387 11.03 18.97 42.26
C GLY A 387 9.58 18.52 42.04
N ARG A 388 8.59 19.21 42.61
CA ARG A 388 7.17 18.79 42.57
C ARG A 388 6.22 19.69 41.77
N LYS A 389 6.68 20.73 41.10
CA LYS A 389 5.85 21.66 40.34
C LYS A 389 6.33 21.77 38.91
N ALA A 390 5.39 21.72 37.94
CA ALA A 390 5.67 22.03 36.55
C ALA A 390 6.17 23.49 36.44
N LEU A 391 7.25 23.70 35.67
CA LEU A 391 7.79 25.02 35.40
C LEU A 391 7.27 25.52 34.04
N PRO A 392 6.52 26.63 34.03
CA PRO A 392 6.11 27.23 32.78
C PRO A 392 7.30 27.86 32.06
N PHE A 393 7.42 27.60 30.76
CA PHE A 393 8.41 28.22 29.89
C PHE A 393 7.74 28.97 28.73
N THR A 394 8.39 30.02 28.26
CA THR A 394 8.00 30.78 27.07
C THR A 394 8.61 30.19 25.81
N SER A 395 9.84 29.70 25.90
CA SER A 395 10.55 29.07 24.79
C SER A 395 11.49 27.98 25.29
N LEU A 396 11.57 26.91 24.53
CA LEU A 396 12.61 25.88 24.61
C LEU A 396 13.07 25.60 23.18
N SER A 397 14.35 25.78 22.91
CA SER A 397 14.96 25.54 21.59
C SER A 397 16.09 24.51 21.70
N CYS A 398 16.13 23.59 20.73
CA CYS A 398 17.01 22.45 20.75
C CYS A 398 17.40 22.11 19.29
N PRO A 399 18.44 22.72 18.72
CA PRO A 399 19.01 22.25 17.47
C PRO A 399 19.70 20.92 17.73
N VAL A 400 19.36 19.91 16.96
CA VAL A 400 19.74 18.51 17.16
C VAL A 400 20.49 17.99 15.95
N VAL A 401 21.59 17.29 16.17
CA VAL A 401 22.28 16.48 15.17
C VAL A 401 21.99 15.01 15.45
N ILE A 402 21.61 14.28 14.44
CA ILE A 402 21.31 12.85 14.52
C ILE A 402 22.45 12.08 13.86
N HIS A 403 23.06 11.17 14.59
CA HIS A 403 24.11 10.29 14.10
C HIS A 403 24.02 8.92 14.75
N ASP A 404 23.98 7.87 13.92
CA ASP A 404 23.93 6.46 14.35
C ASP A 404 22.83 6.18 15.41
N GLY A 405 21.65 6.80 15.21
CA GLY A 405 20.49 6.62 16.08
C GLY A 405 20.52 7.41 17.38
N ILE A 406 21.52 8.26 17.57
CA ILE A 406 21.60 9.17 18.71
C ILE A 406 21.33 10.60 18.21
N ALA A 407 20.34 11.24 18.80
CA ALA A 407 20.04 12.65 18.58
C ALA A 407 20.67 13.49 19.68
N SER A 408 21.62 14.33 19.34
CA SER A 408 22.40 15.11 20.31
C SER A 408 22.30 16.61 20.07
N THR A 409 22.31 17.37 21.16
CA THR A 409 22.39 18.83 21.11
C THR A 409 23.42 19.35 22.11
N GLY A 410 24.27 20.25 21.65
CA GLY A 410 25.18 21.02 22.50
C GLY A 410 24.63 22.38 22.93
N SER A 411 23.45 22.78 22.46
CA SER A 411 22.91 24.13 22.67
C SER A 411 21.43 24.14 23.01
N LEU A 412 21.01 23.24 23.93
CA LEU A 412 19.68 23.31 24.54
C LEU A 412 19.53 24.67 25.27
N LYS A 413 18.45 25.38 24.98
CA LYS A 413 18.09 26.64 25.66
C LYS A 413 16.63 26.58 26.08
N ALA A 414 16.34 26.95 27.33
CA ALA A 414 14.99 27.16 27.80
C ALA A 414 14.91 28.50 28.50
N ALA A 415 13.79 29.20 28.35
CA ALA A 415 13.49 30.44 29.01
C ALA A 415 12.04 30.45 29.53
N GLY A 416 11.87 30.80 30.78
CA GLY A 416 10.59 31.05 31.44
C GLY A 416 10.56 32.45 32.03
N HIS A 417 9.46 32.78 32.69
CA HIS A 417 9.36 34.09 33.38
C HIS A 417 10.45 34.24 34.47
N ASP A 418 10.74 33.16 35.19
CA ASP A 418 11.57 33.18 36.38
C ASP A 418 12.87 32.39 36.24
N PHE A 419 13.11 31.82 35.08
CA PHE A 419 14.31 31.01 34.87
C PHE A 419 14.82 31.08 33.43
N THR A 420 16.10 30.80 33.30
CA THR A 420 16.70 30.39 32.02
C THR A 420 17.53 29.13 32.23
N ALA A 421 17.60 28.30 31.21
CA ALA A 421 18.47 27.13 31.24
C ALA A 421 19.28 27.04 29.93
N LYS A 422 20.51 26.60 30.07
CA LYS A 422 21.39 26.28 28.93
C LYS A 422 22.09 24.95 29.18
N GLY A 423 22.15 24.10 28.18
CA GLY A 423 22.71 22.79 28.40
C GLY A 423 22.95 21.99 27.13
N ARG A 424 23.16 20.70 27.33
CA ARG A 424 23.30 19.68 26.30
C ARG A 424 22.38 18.52 26.64
N ALA A 425 21.90 17.82 25.62
CA ALA A 425 21.13 16.61 25.80
C ALA A 425 21.42 15.61 24.68
N GLU A 426 21.22 14.34 24.98
CA GLU A 426 21.30 13.23 24.05
C GLU A 426 20.02 12.40 24.19
N ILE A 427 19.49 11.95 23.08
CA ILE A 427 18.31 11.08 23.00
C ILE A 427 18.71 9.85 22.23
N ASP A 428 18.61 8.69 22.83
CA ASP A 428 18.67 7.42 22.11
C ASP A 428 17.31 7.20 21.43
N LEU A 429 17.30 7.23 20.10
CA LEU A 429 16.08 7.10 19.28
C LEU A 429 15.48 5.69 19.31
N GLN A 430 16.26 4.69 19.70
CA GLN A 430 15.78 3.31 19.84
C GLN A 430 15.01 3.11 21.15
N THR A 431 15.56 3.59 22.25
CA THR A 431 14.94 3.42 23.59
C THR A 431 14.06 4.59 23.99
N LEU A 432 14.13 5.70 23.22
CA LEU A 432 13.52 6.99 23.54
C LEU A 432 13.93 7.51 24.93
N SER A 433 15.12 7.11 25.40
CA SER A 433 15.70 7.64 26.63
C SER A 433 16.41 8.96 26.38
N VAL A 434 16.35 9.84 27.36
CA VAL A 434 17.03 11.14 27.32
C VAL A 434 18.01 11.24 28.46
N ALA A 435 19.21 11.76 28.16
CA ALA A 435 20.25 12.09 29.13
C ALA A 435 20.84 13.45 28.81
N GLY A 436 21.22 14.23 29.83
CA GLY A 436 21.79 15.54 29.61
C GLY A 436 22.22 16.25 30.87
N ALA A 437 22.76 17.46 30.65
CA ALA A 437 23.14 18.35 31.74
C ALA A 437 22.86 19.80 31.33
N ALA A 438 22.39 20.60 32.24
CA ALA A 438 22.13 22.01 32.02
C ALA A 438 22.52 22.84 33.24
N VAL A 439 22.72 24.13 33.03
CA VAL A 439 22.79 25.11 34.09
C VAL A 439 21.50 25.91 34.08
N VAL A 440 20.79 25.85 35.16
CA VAL A 440 19.53 26.60 35.39
C VAL A 440 19.85 27.83 36.23
N TRP A 441 19.40 28.99 35.76
CA TRP A 441 19.47 30.26 36.50
C TRP A 441 18.08 30.66 36.96
N SER A 442 17.93 31.02 38.26
CA SER A 442 16.67 31.50 38.80
C SER A 442 16.70 33.02 38.97
N ALA A 443 15.70 33.69 38.40
CA ALA A 443 15.53 35.16 38.57
C ALA A 443 15.19 35.53 39.99
N LEU A 444 14.42 34.69 40.72
CA LEU A 444 14.02 34.92 42.10
C LEU A 444 15.23 34.94 43.06
N GLN A 445 16.13 33.97 42.91
CA GLN A 445 17.30 33.82 43.77
C GLN A 445 18.56 34.46 43.21
N GLN A 446 18.55 34.92 41.96
CA GLN A 446 19.72 35.41 41.21
C GLN A 446 20.93 34.46 41.32
N LYS A 447 20.66 33.16 41.27
CA LYS A 447 21.63 32.08 41.45
C LYS A 447 21.53 31.08 40.27
N SER A 448 22.63 30.46 39.94
CA SER A 448 22.70 29.34 39.01
C SER A 448 22.92 28.02 39.74
N SER A 449 22.26 26.95 39.29
CA SER A 449 22.51 25.59 39.77
C SER A 449 22.75 24.66 38.55
N PRO A 450 23.72 23.78 38.65
CA PRO A 450 23.83 22.65 37.72
C PRO A 450 22.62 21.71 37.86
N SER A 451 22.20 21.12 36.76
CA SER A 451 21.12 20.14 36.72
C SER A 451 21.45 18.99 35.82
N THR A 452 20.92 17.83 36.12
CA THR A 452 20.91 16.66 35.19
C THR A 452 19.54 16.52 34.55
N LEU A 453 19.52 15.97 33.37
CA LEU A 453 18.34 15.60 32.60
C LEU A 453 18.40 14.11 32.34
N ASP A 454 17.40 13.36 32.78
CA ASP A 454 17.30 11.91 32.65
C ASP A 454 15.86 11.50 32.32
N GLY A 455 15.63 10.21 32.04
CA GLY A 455 14.30 9.63 31.84
C GLY A 455 13.98 9.32 30.39
N SER A 456 12.74 9.58 29.97
CA SER A 456 12.30 9.37 28.59
C SER A 456 11.88 10.68 27.93
N VAL A 457 11.83 10.70 26.60
CA VAL A 457 11.38 11.88 25.83
C VAL A 457 9.98 12.36 26.25
N SER A 458 9.08 11.42 26.58
CA SER A 458 7.72 11.74 27.04
C SER A 458 7.64 12.17 28.49
N ARG A 459 8.63 11.77 29.32
CA ARG A 459 8.73 12.11 30.76
C ARG A 459 10.18 12.42 31.12
N PRO A 460 10.72 13.54 30.65
CA PRO A 460 12.07 13.95 31.04
C PRO A 460 12.06 14.41 32.50
N VAL A 461 13.07 14.00 33.25
CA VAL A 461 13.24 14.32 34.65
C VAL A 461 14.44 15.24 34.82
N TRP A 462 14.20 16.45 35.29
CA TRP A 462 15.25 17.40 35.66
C TRP A 462 15.54 17.30 37.16
N SER A 463 16.80 17.15 37.50
CA SER A 463 17.27 17.09 38.87
C SER A 463 18.29 18.21 39.12
N LEU A 464 17.96 19.16 39.99
CA LEU A 464 18.90 20.20 40.44
C LEU A 464 19.89 19.61 41.43
N ILE A 465 21.16 19.94 41.28
CA ILE A 465 22.20 19.59 42.26
C ILE A 465 22.03 20.42 43.51
N ASP A 466 21.76 21.71 43.36
CA ASP A 466 21.42 22.60 44.47
C ASP A 466 19.93 22.99 44.42
N PRO A 467 19.17 22.89 45.51
CA PRO A 467 17.78 23.30 45.54
C PRO A 467 17.59 24.78 45.15
N MET A 468 16.57 25.06 44.36
CA MET A 468 16.21 26.41 43.91
C MET A 468 14.71 26.65 44.11
N GLU A 469 14.34 27.91 44.34
CA GLU A 469 12.95 28.34 44.40
C GLU A 469 12.58 29.11 43.13
N PHE A 470 11.34 28.93 42.68
CA PHE A 470 10.74 29.59 41.51
C PHE A 470 9.40 30.21 41.90
N LEU A 471 9.05 31.34 41.28
CA LEU A 471 7.77 32.02 41.51
C LEU A 471 6.56 31.17 41.02
N PRO A 472 5.37 31.31 41.62
CA PRO A 472 4.16 30.69 41.12
C PRO A 472 3.80 31.24 39.72
N ALA A 473 3.30 30.36 38.85
CA ALA A 473 2.96 30.71 37.46
C ALA A 473 1.76 31.67 37.37
N GLU A 474 1.86 32.71 36.52
CA GLU A 474 0.71 33.51 36.08
C GLU A 474 -0.05 32.80 34.94
N PRO A 475 -1.39 32.93 34.85
CA PRO A 475 -2.17 32.27 33.79
C PRO A 475 -1.94 32.89 32.40
N GLN A 476 -1.63 32.03 31.41
CA GLN A 476 -1.31 32.43 30.04
C GLN A 476 -2.52 32.56 29.11
N PRO A 477 -2.53 33.50 28.14
CA PRO A 477 -3.57 33.61 27.11
C PRO A 477 -3.38 32.63 25.94
N ALA A 478 -4.49 32.23 25.27
CA ALA A 478 -4.53 31.23 24.21
C ALA A 478 -3.94 31.69 22.86
N PRO A 479 -3.32 30.81 22.04
CA PRO A 479 -2.63 31.18 20.80
C PRO A 479 -3.54 31.35 19.58
N LYS A 480 -3.12 32.20 18.64
CA LYS A 480 -3.80 32.58 17.37
C LYS A 480 -3.11 31.94 16.16
N ALA A 481 -3.86 31.37 15.22
CA ALA A 481 -3.39 30.59 14.07
C ALA A 481 -2.76 31.42 12.92
N ALA A 482 -1.77 30.87 12.21
CA ALA A 482 -1.08 31.47 11.06
C ALA A 482 -1.16 30.63 9.77
N ALA A 483 -1.02 31.26 8.58
CA ALA A 483 -1.28 30.73 7.23
C ALA A 483 -0.03 30.17 6.47
N PRO A 484 -0.16 29.30 5.42
CA PRO A 484 0.89 28.46 4.86
C PRO A 484 1.65 29.01 3.63
N ALA A 485 2.84 28.46 3.32
CA ALA A 485 3.74 28.79 2.20
C ALA A 485 4.05 27.58 1.28
N ALA A 486 4.39 27.80 -0.01
CA ALA A 486 4.45 26.87 -1.13
C ALA A 486 5.87 26.27 -1.48
N PRO A 487 5.99 25.12 -2.22
CA PRO A 487 7.19 24.28 -2.36
C PRO A 487 7.96 24.32 -3.70
N ALA A 488 9.16 23.71 -3.77
CA ALA A 488 10.07 23.58 -4.92
C ALA A 488 10.41 22.10 -5.27
N ALA A 489 10.67 21.78 -6.55
CA ALA A 489 10.76 20.44 -7.15
C ALA A 489 12.18 19.90 -7.46
N LEU A 490 12.40 18.58 -7.52
CA LEU A 490 13.65 17.86 -7.83
C LEU A 490 13.50 16.63 -8.76
N LYS A 491 14.53 16.32 -9.56
CA LYS A 491 14.60 15.36 -10.67
C LYS A 491 15.47 14.12 -10.35
N ALA A 492 15.13 12.89 -10.81
CA ALA A 492 15.90 11.65 -10.63
C ALA A 492 15.91 10.71 -11.86
N ALA A 493 16.88 9.77 -11.97
CA ALA A 493 17.18 8.85 -13.06
C ALA A 493 17.10 7.34 -12.64
N ALA A 494 16.84 6.38 -13.56
CA ALA A 494 16.48 4.97 -13.32
C ALA A 494 17.36 3.89 -13.99
N PRO A 495 17.42 2.63 -13.53
CA PRO A 495 17.86 1.42 -14.26
C PRO A 495 16.86 0.25 -14.34
N ALA A 496 17.17 -0.80 -15.12
CA ALA A 496 16.27 -1.78 -15.72
C ALA A 496 16.03 -3.13 -14.99
N ALA A 497 14.93 -3.84 -15.31
CA ALA A 497 14.21 -4.86 -14.55
C ALA A 497 13.96 -6.23 -15.23
N SER A 498 13.58 -7.28 -14.48
CA SER A 498 13.18 -8.63 -14.92
C SER A 498 11.70 -8.96 -14.60
N GLU A 499 11.05 -9.72 -15.49
CA GLU A 499 9.60 -9.96 -15.60
C GLU A 499 9.07 -11.10 -14.70
N SER A 500 7.83 -10.99 -14.18
CA SER A 500 7.17 -12.03 -13.37
C SER A 500 6.46 -13.08 -14.22
N VAL A 501 6.27 -14.31 -13.68
CA VAL A 501 5.66 -15.46 -14.39
C VAL A 501 4.18 -15.22 -14.73
N PHE A 502 3.46 -14.48 -13.91
CA PHE A 502 2.06 -14.13 -14.16
C PHE A 502 1.91 -13.18 -15.35
N GLU A 503 2.81 -12.20 -15.48
CA GLU A 503 2.84 -11.28 -16.63
C GLU A 503 3.15 -11.99 -17.92
N ARG A 504 4.05 -12.98 -17.89
CA ARG A 504 4.38 -13.83 -19.04
C ARG A 504 3.17 -14.68 -19.45
N TRP A 505 2.52 -15.36 -18.51
CA TRP A 505 1.33 -16.19 -18.77
C TRP A 505 0.18 -15.36 -19.33
N PHE A 506 -0.07 -14.18 -18.78
CA PHE A 506 -1.12 -13.28 -19.25
C PHE A 506 -0.81 -12.74 -20.66
N ARG A 507 0.46 -12.46 -20.96
CA ARG A 507 0.91 -12.09 -22.31
C ARG A 507 0.71 -13.24 -23.30
N GLU A 508 1.12 -14.44 -22.95
CA GLU A 508 0.99 -15.62 -23.82
C GLU A 508 -0.47 -16.02 -24.03
N LEU A 509 -1.32 -15.95 -23.04
CA LEU A 509 -2.76 -16.11 -23.16
C LEU A 509 -3.35 -15.04 -24.10
N LYS A 510 -2.92 -13.79 -23.94
CA LYS A 510 -3.30 -12.68 -24.81
C LYS A 510 -2.84 -12.92 -26.25
N GLU A 511 -1.59 -13.30 -26.48
CA GLU A 511 -1.05 -13.59 -27.80
C GLU A 511 -1.73 -14.81 -28.43
N TRP A 512 -2.01 -15.84 -27.65
CA TRP A 512 -2.76 -17.00 -28.11
C TRP A 512 -4.20 -16.63 -28.53
N VAL A 513 -4.91 -15.87 -27.72
CA VAL A 513 -6.25 -15.36 -28.04
C VAL A 513 -6.19 -14.46 -29.29
N LEU A 514 -5.27 -13.51 -29.37
CA LEU A 514 -5.16 -12.57 -30.49
C LEU A 514 -4.65 -13.23 -31.80
N SER A 515 -3.89 -14.35 -31.71
CA SER A 515 -3.43 -15.09 -32.89
C SER A 515 -4.52 -15.97 -33.52
N LYS A 516 -5.64 -16.18 -32.87
CA LYS A 516 -6.74 -17.04 -33.29
C LYS A 516 -7.98 -16.27 -33.74
N PHE A 517 -7.97 -14.96 -33.57
CA PHE A 517 -8.96 -14.01 -34.08
C PHE A 517 -8.32 -12.97 -35.00
#